data_3f9343ad6969f2253e94fe9ec3952170
#
_entry.id   3f9343ad6969f2253e94fe9ec3952170
#
_cell.length_a   1.000
_cell.length_b   1.000
_cell.length_c   1.000
_cell.angle_alpha   90.00
_cell.angle_beta   90.00
_cell.angle_gamma   90.00
#
_symmetry.space_group_name_H-M   'P 1'
#
loop_
_entity.id
_entity.type
_entity.pdbx_description
1 polymer ?
#
loop_
_entity_poly.entity_id
_entity_poly.type
_entity_poly.pdbx_seq_one_letter_code
_entity_poly.pdbx_strand_id
1 'polypeptide(L)'
;MKQDTICAISTPPGSGGIAVIRLSGPEAITIADQLFVPGKNGCPVREQASHSCQYGRLMEEADKVLDYVLLSVFRGPNSFTGEDTVEFYCHGSLFIQQRLIQLLIQLGCRQAGPGEFTQRAFLNGKMDLSQAEAVADLIAADSSSANQ
;
A
#
# COMPACT_ATOMS: atom_id res chain seq x y z
N MET A 1 3.49 -15.27 16.22
CA MET A 1 2.78 -15.61 14.99
C MET A 1 3.20 -14.65 13.89
N LYS A 2 3.62 -15.18 12.76
CA LYS A 2 4.06 -14.35 11.64
C LYS A 2 2.88 -13.65 11.02
N GLN A 3 2.91 -12.32 10.96
CA GLN A 3 1.86 -11.56 10.30
C GLN A 3 2.03 -11.64 8.78
N ASP A 4 0.92 -11.71 8.08
CA ASP A 4 0.92 -11.65 6.63
C ASP A 4 1.09 -10.21 6.14
N THR A 5 1.40 -10.07 4.85
CA THR A 5 1.48 -8.76 4.19
C THR A 5 0.10 -8.42 3.62
N ILE A 6 -0.36 -7.22 3.92
CA ILE A 6 -1.69 -6.75 3.49
C ILE A 6 -1.56 -5.61 2.50
N CYS A 7 -2.59 -5.44 1.69
CA CYS A 7 -2.67 -4.33 0.74
C CYS A 7 -4.09 -3.77 0.67
N ALA A 8 -4.19 -2.51 0.34
CA ALA A 8 -5.48 -1.87 0.12
C ALA A 8 -5.31 -0.57 -0.67
N ILE A 9 -6.41 -0.13 -1.26
CA ILE A 9 -6.52 1.20 -1.84
C ILE A 9 -6.74 2.17 -0.67
N SER A 10 -5.83 3.14 -0.50
CA SER A 10 -5.87 4.08 0.63
C SER A 10 -6.57 5.40 0.31
N THR A 11 -6.81 5.68 -0.96
CA THR A 11 -7.58 6.86 -1.38
C THR A 11 -9.07 6.55 -1.35
N PRO A 12 -9.95 7.58 -1.35
CA PRO A 12 -11.39 7.34 -1.36
C PRO A 12 -11.83 6.46 -2.54
N PRO A 13 -12.89 5.68 -2.39
CA PRO A 13 -13.38 4.79 -3.46
C PRO A 13 -13.77 5.56 -4.72
N GLY A 14 -13.66 4.89 -5.86
CA GLY A 14 -14.02 5.44 -7.16
C GLY A 14 -12.82 5.86 -7.97
N SER A 15 -13.08 6.40 -9.16
CA SER A 15 -12.03 6.93 -10.03
C SER A 15 -11.67 8.35 -9.62
N GLY A 16 -10.42 8.73 -9.85
CA GLY A 16 -9.93 10.06 -9.55
C GLY A 16 -8.64 10.32 -10.33
N GLY A 17 -7.92 11.40 -10.01
CA GLY A 17 -6.65 11.70 -10.66
C GLY A 17 -5.56 10.73 -10.27
N ILE A 18 -5.43 10.48 -8.98
CA ILE A 18 -4.40 9.62 -8.40
C ILE A 18 -5.04 8.69 -7.38
N ALA A 19 -4.59 7.43 -7.38
CA ALA A 19 -4.93 6.48 -6.33
C ALA A 19 -3.66 6.05 -5.61
N VAL A 20 -3.76 5.83 -4.30
CA VAL A 20 -2.68 5.33 -3.47
C VAL A 20 -3.01 3.90 -3.06
N ILE A 21 -2.12 2.98 -3.41
CA ILE A 21 -2.22 1.58 -2.98
C ILE A 21 -1.10 1.32 -1.99
N ARG A 22 -1.46 0.88 -0.79
CA ARG A 22 -0.52 0.66 0.30
C ARG A 22 -0.37 -0.81 0.60
N LEU A 23 0.88 -1.25 0.79
CA LEU A 23 1.24 -2.57 1.29
C LEU A 23 1.88 -2.41 2.66
N SER A 24 1.60 -3.33 3.57
CA SER A 24 2.25 -3.35 4.88
C SER A 24 2.47 -4.80 5.33
N GLY A 25 3.67 -5.09 5.76
CA GLY A 25 4.00 -6.41 6.27
C GLY A 25 5.41 -6.84 5.93
N PRO A 26 5.79 -8.06 6.33
CA PRO A 26 7.17 -8.54 6.17
C PRO A 26 7.60 -8.69 4.71
N GLU A 27 6.67 -8.91 3.80
CA GLU A 27 7.00 -9.13 2.38
C GLU A 27 6.68 -7.91 1.49
N ALA A 28 6.34 -6.75 2.08
CA ALA A 28 5.89 -5.59 1.30
C ALA A 28 6.95 -5.15 0.29
N ILE A 29 8.20 -5.03 0.70
CA ILE A 29 9.29 -4.59 -0.17
C ILE A 29 9.58 -5.65 -1.23
N THR A 30 9.63 -6.92 -0.83
CA THR A 30 9.90 -8.04 -1.76
C THR A 30 8.83 -8.12 -2.85
N ILE A 31 7.57 -8.01 -2.46
CA ILE A 31 6.45 -8.08 -3.41
C ILE A 31 6.49 -6.87 -4.36
N ALA A 32 6.68 -5.68 -3.83
CA ALA A 32 6.76 -4.47 -4.66
C ALA A 32 7.93 -4.55 -5.66
N ASP A 33 9.07 -5.09 -5.22
CA ASP A 33 10.24 -5.23 -6.07
C ASP A 33 9.99 -6.12 -7.30
N GLN A 34 9.09 -7.08 -7.17
CA GLN A 34 8.75 -7.99 -8.28
C GLN A 34 7.91 -7.31 -9.37
N LEU A 35 7.13 -6.29 -9.00
CA LEU A 35 6.23 -5.60 -9.94
C LEU A 35 6.82 -4.33 -10.51
N PHE A 36 7.77 -3.72 -9.83
CA PHE A 36 8.24 -2.38 -10.16
C PHE A 36 9.56 -2.43 -10.90
N VAL A 37 9.62 -1.70 -12.02
CA VAL A 37 10.86 -1.50 -12.78
C VAL A 37 11.25 -0.03 -12.63
N PRO A 38 12.42 0.25 -12.02
CA PRO A 38 12.82 1.63 -11.79
C PRO A 38 13.08 2.38 -13.10
N GLY A 39 12.96 3.70 -13.04
CA GLY A 39 13.32 4.57 -14.16
C GLY A 39 14.83 4.63 -14.33
N LYS A 40 15.27 5.47 -15.27
CA LYS A 40 16.67 5.54 -15.72
C LYS A 40 17.67 5.74 -14.59
N ASN A 41 17.34 6.58 -13.60
CA ASN A 41 18.23 6.89 -12.48
C ASN A 41 17.77 6.26 -11.18
N GLY A 42 16.89 5.27 -11.26
CA GLY A 42 16.32 4.61 -10.09
C GLY A 42 17.12 3.41 -9.63
N CYS A 43 16.60 2.76 -8.61
CA CYS A 43 17.18 1.54 -8.04
C CYS A 43 16.08 0.52 -7.78
N PRO A 44 16.43 -0.78 -7.63
CA PRO A 44 15.45 -1.76 -7.20
C PRO A 44 14.81 -1.35 -5.87
N VAL A 45 13.55 -1.73 -5.67
CA VAL A 45 12.82 -1.36 -4.45
C VAL A 45 13.57 -1.85 -3.20
N ARG A 46 14.15 -3.06 -3.27
CA ARG A 46 14.90 -3.63 -2.15
C ARG A 46 16.11 -2.79 -1.73
N GLU A 47 16.64 -1.96 -2.62
CA GLU A 47 17.78 -1.09 -2.34
C GLU A 47 17.37 0.34 -2.03
N GLN A 48 16.08 0.66 -2.13
CA GLN A 48 15.58 2.01 -1.96
C GLN A 48 15.66 2.45 -0.50
N ALA A 49 16.14 3.66 -0.26
CA ALA A 49 16.25 4.22 1.08
C ALA A 49 14.85 4.43 1.69
N SER A 50 14.74 4.24 3.00
CA SER A 50 13.49 4.51 3.71
C SER A 50 13.12 6.00 3.60
N HIS A 51 11.83 6.28 3.47
CA HIS A 51 11.31 7.64 3.33
C HIS A 51 11.76 8.32 2.05
N SER A 52 11.95 7.54 1.00
CA SER A 52 12.27 8.04 -0.32
C SER A 52 11.22 7.62 -1.32
N CYS A 53 11.18 8.33 -2.44
CA CYS A 53 10.20 8.13 -3.50
C CYS A 53 10.95 8.08 -4.83
N GLN A 54 10.55 7.17 -5.71
CA GLN A 54 11.12 7.11 -7.05
C GLN A 54 10.04 6.84 -8.09
N TYR A 55 10.34 7.21 -9.32
CA TYR A 55 9.47 7.01 -10.48
C TYR A 55 9.88 5.74 -11.21
N GLY A 56 8.89 5.02 -11.71
CA GLY A 56 9.12 3.85 -12.51
C GLY A 56 7.83 3.32 -13.10
N ARG A 57 7.85 2.07 -13.48
CA ARG A 57 6.66 1.45 -14.09
C ARG A 57 6.30 0.17 -13.36
N LEU A 58 5.00 -0.09 -13.34
CA LEU A 58 4.45 -1.35 -12.86
C LEU A 58 4.21 -2.25 -14.05
N MET A 59 4.69 -3.47 -13.96
CA MET A 59 4.55 -4.45 -15.04
C MET A 59 3.39 -5.38 -14.76
N GLU A 60 2.46 -5.47 -15.71
CA GLU A 60 1.39 -6.45 -15.66
C GLU A 60 1.91 -7.83 -16.05
N GLU A 61 2.78 -7.84 -17.04
CA GLU A 61 3.51 -9.02 -17.53
C GLU A 61 4.90 -8.57 -17.94
N ALA A 62 5.77 -9.51 -18.32
CA ALA A 62 7.17 -9.22 -18.66
C ALA A 62 7.31 -8.09 -19.68
N ASP A 63 6.41 -8.04 -20.67
CA ASP A 63 6.47 -7.07 -21.76
C ASP A 63 5.33 -6.05 -21.74
N LYS A 64 4.54 -6.01 -20.67
CA LYS A 64 3.34 -5.18 -20.64
C LYS A 64 3.32 -4.29 -19.41
N VAL A 65 3.35 -2.99 -19.64
CA VAL A 65 3.28 -1.98 -18.58
C VAL A 65 1.82 -1.80 -18.16
N LEU A 66 1.54 -1.88 -16.87
CA LEU A 66 0.24 -1.53 -16.31
C LEU A 66 0.10 -0.01 -16.18
N ASP A 67 1.10 0.63 -15.58
CA ASP A 67 1.06 2.07 -15.34
C ASP A 67 2.46 2.59 -15.02
N TYR A 68 2.64 3.89 -15.19
CA TYR A 68 3.83 4.61 -14.74
C TYR A 68 3.48 5.26 -13.40
N VAL A 69 4.29 4.99 -12.38
CA VAL A 69 3.93 5.31 -11.00
C VAL A 69 5.09 5.94 -10.24
N LEU A 70 4.76 6.59 -9.13
CA LEU A 70 5.72 6.88 -8.07
C LEU A 70 5.58 5.78 -7.02
N LEU A 71 6.67 5.49 -6.34
CA LEU A 71 6.71 4.47 -5.29
C LEU A 71 7.51 4.98 -4.11
N SER A 72 6.94 4.88 -2.93
CA SER A 72 7.62 5.24 -1.68
C SER A 72 7.80 4.01 -0.80
N VAL A 73 8.91 3.99 -0.05
CA VAL A 73 9.26 2.92 0.88
C VAL A 73 9.40 3.49 2.28
N PHE A 74 8.83 2.81 3.26
CA PHE A 74 8.98 3.16 4.68
C PHE A 74 9.36 1.89 5.41
N ARG A 75 10.62 1.81 5.87
CA ARG A 75 11.11 0.60 6.53
C ARG A 75 10.75 0.61 8.01
N GLY A 76 10.20 -0.50 8.46
CA GLY A 76 9.88 -0.66 9.88
C GLY A 76 11.14 -0.56 10.75
N PRO A 77 11.01 -0.07 12.00
CA PRO A 77 9.78 0.36 12.65
C PRO A 77 9.34 1.80 12.30
N ASN A 78 10.05 2.52 11.45
CA ASN A 78 9.79 3.92 11.11
C ASN A 78 8.76 4.03 10.00
N SER A 79 7.54 3.57 10.28
CA SER A 79 6.42 3.59 9.36
C SER A 79 5.13 3.77 10.14
N PHE A 80 4.02 4.02 9.43
CA PHE A 80 2.72 4.19 10.09
C PHE A 80 2.32 2.94 10.89
N THR A 81 2.49 1.76 10.30
CA THR A 81 2.11 0.50 10.95
C THR A 81 3.19 -0.09 11.85
N GLY A 82 4.42 0.43 11.77
CA GLY A 82 5.58 -0.20 12.41
C GLY A 82 6.20 -1.31 11.58
N GLU A 83 5.59 -1.69 10.47
CA GLU A 83 6.07 -2.72 9.54
C GLU A 83 6.68 -2.07 8.31
N ASP A 84 7.40 -2.85 7.49
CA ASP A 84 7.80 -2.39 6.17
C ASP A 84 6.56 -2.05 5.37
N THR A 85 6.54 -0.86 4.80
CA THR A 85 5.40 -0.31 4.08
C THR A 85 5.85 0.22 2.74
N VAL A 86 5.05 -0.05 1.71
CA VAL A 86 5.25 0.49 0.36
C VAL A 86 3.97 1.18 -0.07
N GLU A 87 4.10 2.33 -0.70
CA GLU A 87 2.96 3.02 -1.31
C GLU A 87 3.23 3.22 -2.79
N PHE A 88 2.28 2.80 -3.61
CA PHE A 88 2.24 3.12 -5.04
C PHE A 88 1.29 4.27 -5.27
N TYR A 89 1.74 5.25 -6.04
CA TYR A 89 0.91 6.38 -6.47
C TYR A 89 0.67 6.21 -7.96
N CYS A 90 -0.51 5.73 -8.31
CA CYS A 90 -0.86 5.36 -9.69
C CYS A 90 -2.01 6.23 -10.21
N HIS A 91 -2.28 6.11 -11.52
CA HIS A 91 -3.46 6.78 -12.07
C HIS A 91 -4.72 6.20 -11.44
N GLY A 92 -5.69 7.09 -11.19
CA GLY A 92 -6.88 6.75 -10.42
C GLY A 92 -7.99 6.09 -11.21
N SER A 93 -7.69 5.39 -12.33
CA SER A 93 -8.71 4.62 -13.03
C SER A 93 -9.07 3.37 -12.23
N LEU A 94 -10.32 2.98 -12.26
CA LEU A 94 -10.78 1.78 -11.56
C LEU A 94 -10.08 0.54 -12.09
N PHE A 95 -9.85 0.46 -13.40
CA PHE A 95 -9.15 -0.68 -14.00
C PHE A 95 -7.74 -0.85 -13.40
N ILE A 96 -6.96 0.25 -13.36
CA ILE A 96 -5.59 0.19 -12.84
C ILE A 96 -5.58 -0.19 -11.35
N GLN A 97 -6.46 0.42 -10.56
CA GLN A 97 -6.56 0.12 -9.14
C GLN A 97 -6.86 -1.35 -8.89
N GLN A 98 -7.88 -1.88 -9.56
CA GLN A 98 -8.32 -3.27 -9.39
C GLN A 98 -7.26 -4.25 -9.89
N ARG A 99 -6.65 -3.94 -11.03
CA ARG A 99 -5.62 -4.83 -11.60
C ARG A 99 -4.38 -4.88 -10.72
N LEU A 100 -3.97 -3.75 -10.16
CA LEU A 100 -2.84 -3.72 -9.24
C LEU A 100 -3.12 -4.56 -7.99
N ILE A 101 -4.29 -4.40 -7.39
CA ILE A 101 -4.67 -5.22 -6.23
C ILE A 101 -4.63 -6.70 -6.57
N GLN A 102 -5.15 -7.11 -7.74
CA GLN A 102 -5.11 -8.50 -8.18
C GLN A 102 -3.67 -9.03 -8.30
N LEU A 103 -2.77 -8.24 -8.89
CA LEU A 103 -1.37 -8.62 -9.02
C LEU A 103 -0.70 -8.78 -7.65
N LEU A 104 -0.98 -7.88 -6.73
CA LEU A 104 -0.43 -7.96 -5.38
C LEU A 104 -0.93 -9.20 -4.64
N ILE A 105 -2.21 -9.55 -4.79
CA ILE A 105 -2.77 -10.76 -4.18
C ILE A 105 -2.12 -12.00 -4.79
N GLN A 106 -1.90 -12.03 -6.09
CA GLN A 106 -1.21 -13.14 -6.76
C GLN A 106 0.21 -13.34 -6.23
N LEU A 107 0.87 -12.26 -5.79
CA LEU A 107 2.23 -12.31 -5.28
C LEU A 107 2.31 -12.58 -3.77
N GLY A 108 1.17 -12.73 -3.11
CA GLY A 108 1.11 -13.13 -1.72
C GLY A 108 0.54 -12.12 -0.74
N CYS A 109 0.09 -10.96 -1.20
CA CYS A 109 -0.63 -10.03 -0.34
C CYS A 109 -2.03 -10.56 -0.05
N ARG A 110 -2.54 -10.21 1.12
CA ARG A 110 -3.96 -10.36 1.45
C ARG A 110 -4.59 -8.96 1.45
N GLN A 111 -5.79 -8.85 0.92
CA GLN A 111 -6.48 -7.56 0.97
C GLN A 111 -6.82 -7.22 2.43
N ALA A 112 -6.48 -6.01 2.85
CA ALA A 112 -6.69 -5.55 4.22
C ALA A 112 -8.17 -5.43 4.53
N GLY A 113 -8.55 -5.77 5.76
CA GLY A 113 -9.89 -5.48 6.27
C GLY A 113 -10.00 -4.03 6.69
N PRO A 114 -11.23 -3.55 6.98
CA PRO A 114 -11.45 -2.18 7.43
C PRO A 114 -10.63 -1.87 8.69
N GLY A 115 -9.86 -0.78 8.65
CA GLY A 115 -9.06 -0.34 9.80
C GLY A 115 -7.84 -1.19 10.11
N GLU A 116 -7.47 -2.13 9.27
CA GLU A 116 -6.41 -3.08 9.59
C GLU A 116 -5.03 -2.42 9.66
N PHE A 117 -4.73 -1.42 8.84
CA PHE A 117 -3.47 -0.69 8.98
C PHE A 117 -3.36 -0.01 10.34
N THR A 118 -4.45 0.62 10.78
CA THR A 118 -4.52 1.28 12.09
C THR A 118 -4.39 0.26 13.21
N GLN A 119 -5.03 -0.90 13.08
CA GLN A 119 -4.92 -1.98 14.04
C GLN A 119 -3.47 -2.43 14.19
N ARG A 120 -2.75 -2.61 13.08
CA ARG A 120 -1.34 -2.99 13.13
C ARG A 120 -0.47 -1.91 13.75
N ALA A 121 -0.77 -0.63 13.46
CA ALA A 121 -0.07 0.48 14.09
C ALA A 121 -0.22 0.45 15.62
N PHE A 122 -1.43 0.21 16.10
CA PHE A 122 -1.68 0.07 17.54
C PHE A 122 -0.92 -1.13 18.12
N LEU A 123 -1.01 -2.29 17.49
CA LEU A 123 -0.35 -3.51 17.98
C LEU A 123 1.18 -3.38 17.99
N ASN A 124 1.74 -2.56 17.12
CA ASN A 124 3.17 -2.32 17.05
C ASN A 124 3.62 -1.08 17.85
N GLY A 125 2.73 -0.55 18.69
CA GLY A 125 3.07 0.55 19.58
C GLY A 125 3.23 1.91 18.91
N LYS A 126 2.70 2.09 17.70
CA LYS A 126 2.82 3.35 16.94
C LYS A 126 1.76 4.37 17.31
N MET A 127 0.70 3.94 18.00
CA MET A 127 -0.33 4.83 18.51
C MET A 127 -0.92 4.24 19.78
N ASP A 128 -1.50 5.09 20.63
CA ASP A 128 -2.17 4.62 21.85
C ASP A 128 -3.61 4.16 21.52
N LEU A 129 -4.27 3.58 22.52
CA LEU A 129 -5.61 3.05 22.32
C LEU A 129 -6.61 4.14 21.96
N SER A 130 -6.51 5.33 22.57
CA SER A 130 -7.40 6.44 22.26
C SER A 130 -7.27 6.89 20.82
N GLN A 131 -6.04 6.96 20.29
CA GLN A 131 -5.79 7.31 18.91
C GLN A 131 -6.36 6.26 17.95
N ALA A 132 -6.17 4.98 18.27
CA ALA A 132 -6.68 3.90 17.45
C ALA A 132 -8.21 3.89 17.43
N GLU A 133 -8.85 4.11 18.57
CA GLU A 133 -10.31 4.17 18.66
C GLU A 133 -10.87 5.34 17.86
N ALA A 134 -10.21 6.51 17.91
CA ALA A 134 -10.65 7.68 17.16
C ALA A 134 -10.60 7.41 15.64
N VAL A 135 -9.55 6.77 15.15
CA VAL A 135 -9.45 6.43 13.73
C VAL A 135 -10.49 5.38 13.34
N ALA A 136 -10.69 4.37 14.19
CA ALA A 136 -11.70 3.33 13.96
C ALA A 136 -13.11 3.93 13.88
N ASP A 137 -13.42 4.89 14.74
CA ASP A 137 -14.72 5.58 14.73
C ASP A 137 -14.93 6.35 13.44
N LEU A 138 -13.87 7.02 12.92
CA LEU A 138 -13.95 7.74 11.66
C LEU A 138 -14.18 6.78 10.48
N ILE A 139 -13.52 5.64 10.47
CA ILE A 139 -13.69 4.63 9.43
C ILE A 139 -15.12 4.08 9.46
N ALA A 140 -15.64 3.78 10.64
CA ALA A 140 -17.01 3.28 10.82
C ALA A 140 -18.05 4.32 10.34
N ALA A 141 -17.82 5.59 10.66
CA ALA A 141 -18.71 6.68 10.22
C ALA A 141 -18.73 6.80 8.69
N ASP A 142 -17.57 6.73 8.05
CA ASP A 142 -17.47 6.78 6.59
C ASP A 142 -18.19 5.60 5.95
N SER A 143 -18.02 4.39 6.49
CA SER A 143 -18.70 3.20 5.98
C SER A 143 -20.22 3.32 6.11
N SER A 144 -20.71 3.82 7.24
CA SER A 144 -22.14 4.04 7.46
C SER A 144 -22.69 5.06 6.47
N SER A 145 -21.97 6.15 6.23
CA SER A 145 -22.36 7.17 5.25
C SER A 145 -22.38 6.62 3.84
N ALA A 146 -21.40 5.79 3.48
CA ALA A 146 -21.32 5.20 2.15
C ALA A 146 -22.46 4.22 1.88
N ASN A 147 -23.02 3.59 2.91
CA ASN A 147 -24.08 2.61 2.80
C ASN A 147 -25.50 3.23 2.83
N GLN A 148 -25.59 4.53 3.05
CA GLN A 148 -26.84 5.26 3.03
C GLN A 148 -27.08 5.88 1.65
#